data_b6c2bd224521206a11202fe06779ac84
#
_entry.id   b6c2bd224521206a11202fe06779ac84
#
_cell.length_a   1.000
_cell.length_b   1.000
_cell.length_c   1.000
_cell.angle_alpha   90.00
_cell.angle_beta   90.00
_cell.angle_gamma   90.00
#
_symmetry.space_group_name_H-M   'P 1'
#
loop_
_entity.id
_entity.type
_entity.pdbx_description
1 polymer ?
#
loop_
_entity_poly.entity_id
_entity_poly.type
_entity_poly.pdbx_seq_one_letter_code
_entity_poly.pdbx_strand_id
1 'polypeptide(L)'
;MFSFLFAGAPKGDVPKSIYDFKVDGLTGGTIDFSTFHGKKILIVNTASKCGNTPQYEELETLYEKYKDKLVIVGFPANDFLRQEPGSNEEIAAFCKKNYGVTFPMAAKITVKGKKMAPIYQWLTNEDYNGFKSSSVKWNFQKYLIDENGNLVAVFAPGVKPMSDEVMAAINK
;
A
#
# COMPACT_ATOMS: atom_id res chain seq x y z
N MET A 1 -35.01 -13.61 3.55
CA MET A 1 -33.94 -13.09 4.39
C MET A 1 -32.73 -14.00 4.16
N PHE A 2 -31.85 -13.68 3.15
CA PHE A 2 -30.65 -14.46 2.84
C PHE A 2 -29.50 -13.88 3.65
N SER A 3 -29.10 -14.63 4.68
CA SER A 3 -27.87 -14.33 5.44
C SER A 3 -26.67 -14.71 4.57
N PHE A 4 -26.01 -13.73 3.95
CA PHE A 4 -24.71 -13.95 3.36
C PHE A 4 -23.69 -14.01 4.51
N LEU A 5 -23.37 -15.21 4.91
CA LEU A 5 -22.17 -15.51 5.67
C LEU A 5 -20.95 -15.14 4.78
N PHE A 6 -20.40 -13.95 4.98
CA PHE A 6 -19.08 -13.65 4.47
C PHE A 6 -18.05 -14.44 5.29
N ALA A 7 -17.85 -15.68 4.89
CA ALA A 7 -16.62 -16.38 5.26
C ALA A 7 -15.45 -15.53 4.78
N GLY A 8 -14.47 -15.28 5.62
CA GLY A 8 -13.20 -14.68 5.17
C GLY A 8 -12.72 -15.43 3.95
N ALA A 9 -12.15 -14.71 2.97
CA ALA A 9 -11.70 -15.31 1.71
C ALA A 9 -10.93 -16.60 2.02
N PRO A 10 -11.29 -17.73 1.37
CA PRO A 10 -10.58 -18.98 1.61
C PRO A 10 -9.10 -18.80 1.28
N LYS A 11 -8.22 -19.49 2.02
CA LYS A 11 -6.75 -19.46 1.85
C LYS A 11 -6.29 -19.69 0.40
N GLY A 12 -7.18 -20.18 -0.48
CA GLY A 12 -6.90 -20.42 -1.89
C GLY A 12 -7.05 -19.20 -2.81
N ASP A 13 -7.60 -18.09 -2.32
CA ASP A 13 -7.94 -16.94 -3.18
C ASP A 13 -6.87 -15.84 -3.15
N VAL A 14 -5.82 -15.97 -2.32
CA VAL A 14 -4.72 -15.00 -2.28
C VAL A 14 -3.66 -15.43 -3.29
N PRO A 15 -3.35 -14.58 -4.30
CA PRO A 15 -2.27 -14.87 -5.25
C PRO A 15 -0.93 -15.13 -4.54
N LYS A 16 -0.11 -16.03 -5.11
CA LYS A 16 1.20 -16.36 -4.55
C LYS A 16 2.27 -15.32 -4.87
N SER A 17 2.14 -14.65 -6.01
CA SER A 17 3.08 -13.61 -6.45
C SER A 17 2.45 -12.24 -6.34
N ILE A 18 3.24 -11.25 -5.90
CA ILE A 18 2.81 -9.85 -5.92
C ILE A 18 2.42 -9.39 -7.33
N TYR A 19 3.04 -9.97 -8.37
CA TYR A 19 2.77 -9.61 -9.76
C TYR A 19 1.43 -10.11 -10.29
N ASP A 20 0.75 -10.99 -9.57
CA ASP A 20 -0.58 -11.49 -9.94
C ASP A 20 -1.72 -10.59 -9.43
N PHE A 21 -1.39 -9.55 -8.67
CA PHE A 21 -2.39 -8.62 -8.16
C PHE A 21 -2.77 -7.56 -9.20
N LYS A 22 -4.07 -7.34 -9.30
CA LYS A 22 -4.68 -6.20 -10.00
C LYS A 22 -5.66 -5.56 -9.03
N VAL A 23 -5.52 -4.27 -8.82
CA VAL A 23 -6.37 -3.52 -7.89
C VAL A 23 -7.01 -2.33 -8.60
N ASP A 24 -8.16 -1.90 -8.11
CA ASP A 24 -8.84 -0.73 -8.66
C ASP A 24 -8.03 0.54 -8.35
N GLY A 25 -7.93 1.42 -9.35
CA GLY A 25 -7.32 2.73 -9.20
C GLY A 25 -8.25 3.72 -8.48
N LEU A 26 -7.67 4.68 -7.79
CA LEU A 26 -8.39 5.70 -7.03
C LEU A 26 -9.32 6.54 -7.91
N THR A 27 -8.89 6.85 -9.13
CA THR A 27 -9.65 7.63 -10.10
C THR A 27 -10.23 6.79 -11.23
N GLY A 28 -10.36 5.49 -11.02
CA GLY A 28 -10.80 4.51 -12.01
C GLY A 28 -9.62 3.75 -12.63
N GLY A 29 -9.92 2.83 -13.55
CA GLY A 29 -8.93 1.96 -14.14
C GLY A 29 -8.39 0.91 -13.17
N THR A 30 -7.33 0.25 -13.59
CA THR A 30 -6.71 -0.86 -12.84
C THR A 30 -5.22 -0.62 -12.69
N ILE A 31 -4.69 -0.86 -11.48
CA ILE A 31 -3.25 -0.94 -11.22
C ILE A 31 -2.86 -2.41 -11.34
N ASP A 32 -2.11 -2.75 -12.37
CA ASP A 32 -1.63 -4.10 -12.66
C ASP A 32 -0.19 -4.24 -12.17
N PHE A 33 0.03 -4.99 -11.10
CA PHE A 33 1.34 -5.17 -10.50
C PHE A 33 2.32 -5.94 -11.41
N SER A 34 1.83 -6.68 -12.40
CA SER A 34 2.70 -7.34 -13.39
C SER A 34 3.53 -6.33 -14.20
N THR A 35 3.06 -5.09 -14.32
CA THR A 35 3.78 -4.02 -15.01
C THR A 35 4.99 -3.49 -14.24
N PHE A 36 5.16 -3.89 -12.98
CA PHE A 36 6.23 -3.41 -12.10
C PHE A 36 7.45 -4.34 -12.03
N HIS A 37 7.48 -5.41 -12.83
CA HIS A 37 8.66 -6.29 -12.92
C HIS A 37 9.95 -5.48 -13.13
N GLY A 38 10.99 -5.82 -12.38
CA GLY A 38 12.30 -5.18 -12.49
C GLY A 38 12.44 -3.88 -11.70
N LYS A 39 11.36 -3.41 -11.05
CA LYS A 39 11.39 -2.26 -10.13
C LYS A 39 11.11 -2.71 -8.70
N LYS A 40 11.65 -1.99 -7.73
CA LYS A 40 11.18 -2.11 -6.36
C LYS A 40 9.79 -1.52 -6.23
N ILE A 41 9.00 -2.05 -5.30
CA ILE A 41 7.64 -1.57 -5.03
C ILE A 41 7.55 -1.21 -3.55
N LEU A 42 7.19 0.03 -3.24
CA LEU A 42 6.88 0.48 -1.90
C LEU A 42 5.36 0.62 -1.76
N ILE A 43 4.77 -0.22 -0.93
CA ILE A 43 3.33 -0.20 -0.66
C ILE A 43 3.11 0.49 0.68
N VAL A 44 2.20 1.45 0.70
CA VAL A 44 1.89 2.25 1.89
C VAL A 44 0.38 2.44 2.04
N ASN A 45 -0.15 2.22 3.25
CA ASN A 45 -1.53 2.54 3.57
C ASN A 45 -1.63 3.99 4.02
N THR A 46 -2.58 4.72 3.47
CA THR A 46 -2.64 6.17 3.61
C THR A 46 -3.94 6.67 4.25
N ALA A 47 -3.91 7.88 4.78
CA ALA A 47 -5.07 8.58 5.31
C ALA A 47 -4.90 10.10 5.16
N SER A 48 -6.03 10.81 5.09
CA SER A 48 -6.06 12.26 4.90
C SER A 48 -6.11 13.06 6.20
N LYS A 49 -6.43 12.41 7.32
CA LYS A 49 -6.65 13.06 8.63
C LYS A 49 -5.82 12.46 9.76
N CYS A 50 -4.58 12.13 9.46
CA CYS A 50 -3.63 11.51 10.40
C CYS A 50 -2.47 12.46 10.70
N GLY A 51 -1.86 12.35 11.88
CA GLY A 51 -0.61 13.05 12.17
C GLY A 51 0.53 12.70 11.20
N ASN A 52 0.47 11.52 10.59
CA ASN A 52 1.44 11.08 9.57
C ASN A 52 1.10 11.53 8.15
N THR A 53 -0.04 12.16 7.90
CA THR A 53 -0.47 12.59 6.56
C THR A 53 0.57 13.46 5.84
N PRO A 54 1.36 14.33 6.51
CA PRO A 54 2.45 15.06 5.86
C PRO A 54 3.51 14.17 5.21
N GLN A 55 3.58 12.88 5.53
CA GLN A 55 4.48 11.95 4.84
C GLN A 55 4.19 11.80 3.34
N TYR A 56 3.02 12.20 2.86
CA TYR A 56 2.75 12.28 1.41
C TYR A 56 3.79 13.13 0.67
N GLU A 57 4.25 14.22 1.27
CA GLU A 57 5.28 15.08 0.66
C GLU A 57 6.58 14.32 0.42
N GLU A 58 7.06 13.61 1.44
CA GLU A 58 8.28 12.81 1.32
C GLU A 58 8.09 11.59 0.40
N LEU A 59 6.90 10.98 0.39
CA LEU A 59 6.59 9.89 -0.55
C LEU A 59 6.68 10.35 -2.00
N GLU A 60 6.14 11.53 -2.31
CA GLU A 60 6.23 12.08 -3.66
C GLU A 60 7.68 12.43 -4.03
N THR A 61 8.43 13.04 -3.11
CA THR A 61 9.86 13.33 -3.32
C THR A 61 10.67 12.06 -3.57
N LEU A 62 10.42 11.02 -2.78
CA LEU A 62 11.06 9.72 -2.93
C LEU A 62 10.73 9.08 -4.30
N TYR A 63 9.47 9.13 -4.68
CA TYR A 63 9.01 8.61 -5.96
C TYR A 63 9.68 9.30 -7.13
N GLU A 64 9.74 10.62 -7.12
CA GLU A 64 10.40 11.39 -8.19
C GLU A 64 11.90 11.12 -8.26
N LYS A 65 12.55 11.01 -7.09
CA LYS A 65 14.00 10.73 -7.02
C LYS A 65 14.36 9.36 -7.62
N TYR A 66 13.53 8.35 -7.39
CA TYR A 66 13.81 6.96 -7.78
C TYR A 66 12.87 6.41 -8.85
N LYS A 67 12.23 7.27 -9.62
CA LYS A 67 11.19 6.92 -10.60
C LYS A 67 11.58 5.80 -11.57
N ASP A 68 12.86 5.71 -11.91
CA ASP A 68 13.36 4.70 -12.85
C ASP A 68 13.45 3.29 -12.22
N LYS A 69 13.55 3.18 -10.90
CA LYS A 69 13.79 1.92 -10.20
C LYS A 69 12.83 1.62 -9.05
N LEU A 70 11.93 2.54 -8.74
CA LEU A 70 10.95 2.42 -7.67
C LEU A 70 9.57 2.85 -8.15
N VAL A 71 8.56 2.05 -7.83
CA VAL A 71 7.17 2.50 -7.86
C VAL A 71 6.62 2.55 -6.44
N ILE A 72 5.80 3.55 -6.15
CA ILE A 72 5.06 3.65 -4.90
C ILE A 72 3.59 3.43 -5.21
N VAL A 73 2.91 2.59 -4.43
CA VAL A 73 1.47 2.40 -4.53
C VAL A 73 0.85 2.72 -3.18
N GLY A 74 0.01 3.75 -3.16
CA GLY A 74 -0.73 4.16 -1.97
C GLY A 74 -2.11 3.51 -1.91
N PHE A 75 -2.47 3.02 -0.73
CA PHE A 75 -3.77 2.41 -0.46
C PHE A 75 -4.49 3.19 0.65
N PRO A 76 -5.42 4.07 0.30
CA PRO A 76 -6.25 4.72 1.33
C PRO A 76 -7.03 3.69 2.14
N ALA A 77 -7.03 3.84 3.47
CA ALA A 77 -7.70 2.92 4.37
C ALA A 77 -8.29 3.66 5.56
N ASN A 78 -9.52 3.32 5.94
CA ASN A 78 -10.26 3.96 7.02
C ASN A 78 -10.26 3.16 8.34
N ASP A 79 -9.33 2.22 8.48
CA ASP A 79 -9.31 1.26 9.59
C ASP A 79 -8.78 1.84 10.92
N PHE A 80 -8.09 2.96 10.87
CA PHE A 80 -7.45 3.56 12.05
C PHE A 80 -8.14 4.86 12.43
N LEU A 81 -9.01 4.78 13.44
CA LEU A 81 -9.82 5.89 13.98
C LEU A 81 -10.57 6.68 12.89
N ARG A 82 -10.96 6.03 11.80
CA ARG A 82 -11.70 6.65 10.70
C ARG A 82 -11.02 7.90 10.15
N GLN A 83 -9.69 7.85 9.99
CA GLN A 83 -8.90 8.99 9.49
C GLN A 83 -8.87 9.11 7.97
N GLU A 84 -9.60 8.23 7.25
CA GLU A 84 -9.82 8.30 5.80
C GLU A 84 -11.32 8.12 5.47
N PRO A 85 -12.20 9.03 5.94
CA PRO A 85 -13.65 8.85 5.78
C PRO A 85 -14.18 9.22 4.39
N GLY A 86 -13.40 9.93 3.57
CA GLY A 86 -13.83 10.45 2.27
C GLY A 86 -14.07 9.36 1.21
N SER A 87 -14.75 9.74 0.13
CA SER A 87 -14.87 8.94 -1.08
C SER A 87 -13.55 8.88 -1.84
N ASN A 88 -13.44 7.98 -2.82
CA ASN A 88 -12.27 7.91 -3.69
C ASN A 88 -12.01 9.25 -4.39
N GLU A 89 -13.06 9.93 -4.86
CA GLU A 89 -12.97 11.24 -5.53
C GLU A 89 -12.46 12.32 -4.57
N GLU A 90 -12.94 12.33 -3.33
CA GLU A 90 -12.49 13.29 -2.31
C GLU A 90 -11.03 13.05 -1.92
N ILE A 91 -10.62 11.79 -1.80
CA ILE A 91 -9.22 11.42 -1.50
C ILE A 91 -8.31 11.84 -2.65
N ALA A 92 -8.70 11.59 -3.90
CA ALA A 92 -7.94 12.00 -5.07
C ALA A 92 -7.74 13.51 -5.13
N ALA A 93 -8.82 14.29 -4.88
CA ALA A 93 -8.75 15.74 -4.84
C ALA A 93 -7.84 16.24 -3.71
N PHE A 94 -7.91 15.64 -2.53
CA PHE A 94 -7.05 15.94 -1.38
C PHE A 94 -5.56 15.73 -1.70
N CYS A 95 -5.22 14.57 -2.24
CA CYS A 95 -3.84 14.23 -2.58
C CYS A 95 -3.25 15.19 -3.62
N LYS A 96 -4.02 15.49 -4.67
CA LYS A 96 -3.59 16.41 -5.73
C LYS A 96 -3.41 17.83 -5.21
N LYS A 97 -4.41 18.35 -4.49
CA LYS A 97 -4.43 19.74 -4.03
C LYS A 97 -3.35 20.02 -2.97
N ASN A 98 -3.17 19.12 -2.02
CA ASN A 98 -2.33 19.39 -0.85
C ASN A 98 -0.89 18.90 -1.01
N TYR A 99 -0.64 17.85 -1.82
CA TYR A 99 0.68 17.22 -1.91
C TYR A 99 1.15 16.96 -3.34
N GLY A 100 0.33 17.23 -4.34
CA GLY A 100 0.72 17.03 -5.75
C GLY A 100 1.11 15.58 -6.05
N VAL A 101 0.45 14.60 -5.44
CA VAL A 101 0.78 13.18 -5.55
C VAL A 101 0.68 12.72 -7.00
N THR A 102 1.75 12.13 -7.53
CA THR A 102 1.81 11.55 -8.88
C THR A 102 2.05 10.05 -8.89
N PHE A 103 2.47 9.45 -7.78
CA PHE A 103 2.59 7.99 -7.70
C PHE A 103 1.20 7.32 -7.73
N PRO A 104 1.12 6.06 -8.20
CA PRO A 104 -0.15 5.33 -8.25
C PRO A 104 -0.87 5.26 -6.91
N MET A 105 -2.14 5.61 -6.92
CA MET A 105 -3.04 5.49 -5.77
C MET A 105 -4.17 4.53 -6.11
N ALA A 106 -4.39 3.54 -5.24
CA ALA A 106 -5.48 2.60 -5.37
C ALA A 106 -6.77 3.15 -4.75
N ALA A 107 -7.90 2.57 -5.12
CA ALA A 107 -9.18 2.80 -4.45
C ALA A 107 -9.09 2.37 -2.98
N LYS A 108 -9.86 3.02 -2.13
CA LYS A 108 -9.88 2.74 -0.69
C LYS A 108 -10.18 1.26 -0.41
N ILE A 109 -9.40 0.66 0.48
CA ILE A 109 -9.51 -0.74 0.89
C ILE A 109 -9.50 -0.85 2.42
N THR A 110 -9.69 -2.07 2.92
CA THR A 110 -9.48 -2.43 4.31
C THR A 110 -8.16 -3.19 4.45
N VAL A 111 -7.32 -2.76 5.40
CA VAL A 111 -5.96 -3.31 5.60
C VAL A 111 -5.82 -4.08 6.92
N LYS A 112 -6.91 -4.23 7.66
CA LYS A 112 -6.93 -4.90 8.97
C LYS A 112 -8.27 -5.62 9.19
N GLY A 113 -8.24 -6.69 9.99
CA GLY A 113 -9.44 -7.42 10.38
C GLY A 113 -9.96 -8.39 9.32
N LYS A 114 -11.19 -8.85 9.50
CA LYS A 114 -11.79 -9.92 8.69
C LYS A 114 -12.03 -9.56 7.22
N LYS A 115 -12.15 -8.27 6.91
CA LYS A 115 -12.37 -7.77 5.55
C LYS A 115 -11.08 -7.30 4.87
N MET A 116 -9.94 -7.66 5.41
CA MET A 116 -8.64 -7.29 4.85
C MET A 116 -8.55 -7.67 3.38
N ALA A 117 -8.15 -6.71 2.54
CA ALA A 117 -7.97 -6.92 1.11
C ALA A 117 -6.90 -7.99 0.83
N PRO A 118 -7.05 -8.80 -0.25
CA PRO A 118 -6.11 -9.88 -0.55
C PRO A 118 -4.64 -9.46 -0.61
N ILE A 119 -4.34 -8.29 -1.17
CA ILE A 119 -2.97 -7.79 -1.24
C ILE A 119 -2.37 -7.56 0.16
N TYR A 120 -3.17 -7.10 1.13
CA TYR A 120 -2.70 -6.95 2.51
C TYR A 120 -2.67 -8.29 3.26
N GLN A 121 -3.47 -9.28 2.88
CA GLN A 121 -3.29 -10.65 3.36
C GLN A 121 -1.92 -11.20 2.94
N TRP A 122 -1.51 -10.94 1.70
CA TRP A 122 -0.19 -11.33 1.20
C TRP A 122 0.93 -10.60 1.96
N LEU A 123 0.81 -9.29 2.13
CA LEU A 123 1.83 -8.47 2.81
C LEU A 123 2.01 -8.84 4.29
N THR A 124 0.97 -9.31 4.95
CA THR A 124 0.98 -9.53 6.41
C THR A 124 1.12 -10.98 6.82
N ASN A 125 1.09 -11.93 5.90
CA ASN A 125 1.16 -13.37 6.20
C ASN A 125 2.37 -14.03 5.54
N GLU A 126 3.29 -14.56 6.38
CA GLU A 126 4.49 -15.27 5.93
C GLU A 126 4.20 -16.45 5.00
N ASP A 127 3.07 -17.15 5.19
CA ASP A 127 2.68 -18.26 4.33
C ASP A 127 2.49 -17.82 2.86
N TYR A 128 2.18 -16.54 2.63
CA TYR A 128 2.03 -15.98 1.29
C TYR A 128 3.28 -15.25 0.81
N ASN A 129 3.88 -14.40 1.66
CA ASN A 129 4.99 -13.54 1.24
C ASN A 129 6.37 -14.17 1.39
N GLY A 130 6.51 -15.24 2.15
CA GLY A 130 7.77 -15.95 2.35
C GLY A 130 8.82 -15.20 3.18
N PHE A 131 8.48 -14.05 3.74
CA PHE A 131 9.40 -13.21 4.51
C PHE A 131 9.09 -13.20 6.00
N LYS A 132 7.95 -12.64 6.38
CA LYS A 132 7.47 -12.65 7.76
C LYS A 132 5.99 -12.27 7.86
N SER A 133 5.37 -12.70 8.95
CA SER A 133 4.05 -12.23 9.35
C SER A 133 4.18 -10.90 10.09
N SER A 134 3.21 -10.01 9.86
CA SER A 134 3.13 -8.70 10.51
C SER A 134 1.67 -8.25 10.60
N SER A 135 1.44 -7.14 11.25
CA SER A 135 0.15 -6.47 11.19
C SER A 135 0.37 -5.00 10.85
N VAL A 136 -0.61 -4.38 10.21
CA VAL A 136 -0.57 -2.93 9.98
C VAL A 136 -0.88 -2.25 11.31
N LYS A 137 0.08 -1.50 11.84
CA LYS A 137 -0.01 -0.89 13.17
C LYS A 137 -0.76 0.43 13.18
N TRP A 138 -0.63 1.20 12.10
CA TRP A 138 -1.27 2.49 11.92
C TRP A 138 -1.17 2.96 10.48
N ASN A 139 -1.74 4.12 10.17
CA ASN A 139 -1.59 4.76 8.86
C ASN A 139 -0.11 5.02 8.52
N PHE A 140 0.25 4.89 7.26
CA PHE A 140 1.59 5.11 6.71
C PHE A 140 2.63 4.05 7.11
N GLN A 141 2.22 2.84 7.39
CA GLN A 141 3.13 1.69 7.43
C GLN A 141 3.54 1.33 6.00
N LYS A 142 4.81 0.96 5.82
CA LYS A 142 5.37 0.72 4.49
C LYS A 142 5.88 -0.71 4.38
N TYR A 143 5.69 -1.29 3.21
CA TYR A 143 6.19 -2.61 2.81
C TYR A 143 7.03 -2.45 1.55
N LEU A 144 8.27 -2.93 1.56
CA LEU A 144 9.17 -2.85 0.41
C LEU A 144 9.34 -4.22 -0.23
N ILE A 145 9.12 -4.26 -1.54
CA ILE A 145 9.26 -5.44 -2.39
C ILE A 145 10.42 -5.19 -3.34
N ASP A 146 11.30 -6.18 -3.51
CA ASP A 146 12.47 -6.07 -4.38
C ASP A 146 12.12 -6.27 -5.87
N GLU A 147 13.12 -6.19 -6.75
CA GLU A 147 12.96 -6.31 -8.20
C GLU A 147 12.48 -7.68 -8.65
N ASN A 148 12.59 -8.68 -7.78
CA ASN A 148 12.16 -10.07 -8.05
C ASN A 148 10.78 -10.40 -7.47
N GLY A 149 10.11 -9.42 -6.85
CA GLY A 149 8.79 -9.61 -6.28
C GLY A 149 8.80 -10.17 -4.85
N ASN A 150 9.92 -10.15 -4.17
CA ASN A 150 10.04 -10.62 -2.79
C ASN A 150 9.86 -9.47 -1.80
N LEU A 151 9.03 -9.68 -0.76
CA LEU A 151 8.95 -8.77 0.36
C LEU A 151 10.28 -8.81 1.12
N VAL A 152 10.92 -7.65 1.31
CA VAL A 152 12.26 -7.57 1.92
C VAL A 152 12.33 -6.66 3.14
N ALA A 153 11.36 -5.77 3.35
CA ALA A 153 11.34 -4.89 4.51
C ALA A 153 9.93 -4.42 4.86
N VAL A 154 9.74 -4.17 6.14
CA VAL A 154 8.53 -3.54 6.69
C VAL A 154 8.99 -2.37 7.55
N PHE A 155 8.49 -1.18 7.27
CA PHE A 155 8.82 0.03 8.02
C PHE A 155 7.62 0.50 8.83
N ALA A 156 7.84 0.79 10.09
CA ALA A 156 6.80 1.27 11.00
C ALA A 156 6.18 2.59 10.51
N PRO A 157 4.93 2.90 10.91
CA PRO A 157 4.23 4.11 10.45
C PRO A 157 5.01 5.41 10.62
N GLY A 158 5.72 5.57 11.75
CA GLY A 158 6.51 6.78 12.04
C GLY A 158 7.84 6.88 11.27
N VAL A 159 8.28 5.81 10.60
CA VAL A 159 9.51 5.85 9.80
C VAL A 159 9.26 6.70 8.56
N LYS A 160 10.00 7.79 8.43
CA LYS A 160 9.80 8.74 7.32
C LYS A 160 10.29 8.15 5.99
N PRO A 161 9.57 8.44 4.89
CA PRO A 161 9.93 7.89 3.58
C PRO A 161 11.33 8.26 3.10
N MET A 162 11.83 9.45 3.44
CA MET A 162 13.17 9.92 3.06
C MET A 162 14.23 9.64 4.14
N SER A 163 13.92 8.80 5.12
CA SER A 163 14.91 8.39 6.14
C SER A 163 16.06 7.60 5.51
N ASP A 164 17.23 7.63 6.17
CA ASP A 164 18.38 6.84 5.74
C ASP A 164 18.08 5.35 5.65
N GLU A 165 17.26 4.83 6.57
CA GLU A 165 16.83 3.44 6.62
C GLU A 165 16.07 3.03 5.35
N VAL A 166 15.10 3.83 4.93
CA VAL A 166 14.29 3.55 3.74
C VAL A 166 15.16 3.70 2.47
N MET A 167 15.91 4.78 2.37
CA MET A 167 16.76 5.02 1.20
C MET A 167 17.85 3.95 1.05
N ALA A 168 18.46 3.50 2.15
CA ALA A 168 19.42 2.41 2.13
C ALA A 168 18.81 1.10 1.60
N ALA A 169 17.58 0.78 2.01
CA ALA A 169 16.87 -0.40 1.53
C ALA A 169 16.54 -0.32 0.04
N ILE A 170 16.17 0.87 -0.45
CA ILE A 170 15.88 1.09 -1.88
C ILE A 170 17.16 0.97 -2.72
N ASN A 171 18.30 1.37 -2.19
CA ASN A 171 19.58 1.37 -2.89
C ASN A 171 20.33 0.03 -2.84
N LYS A 172 19.83 -0.94 -2.13
CA LYS A 172 20.36 -2.32 -2.19
C LYS A 172 20.05 -2.94 -3.58
#